data_d9983b920925df3e53244f6a8c33b5b9
#
_entry.id   d9983b920925df3e53244f6a8c33b5b9
#
_cell.length_a   1.000
_cell.length_b   1.000
_cell.length_c   1.000
_cell.angle_alpha   90.00
_cell.angle_beta   90.00
_cell.angle_gamma   90.00
#
_symmetry.space_group_name_H-M   'P 1'
#
loop_
_entity.id
_entity.type
_entity.pdbx_description
1 polymer ?
#
loop_
_entity_poly.entity_id
_entity_poly.type
_entity_poly.pdbx_seq_one_letter_code
_entity_poly.pdbx_strand_id
1 'polypeptide(L)'
;MDGRGRGIQENVLLEIAQGRIYRCDATPGVDGGVSDLDLSDCMLIPGLIDSHVHLFMSGTADAAVREWQLNAPYRPMQAVIEKHLKQQLACGVAAVRDGGDYAGHVLRFQQTRPPGSRPAVTVHTAGRAWRCAGRYGRLIGRPPGNGQHLAQAVRVNQERVDHVKIVNSGLNSLKTYGKETAPQFPLDELRAAVQAAAHQKRRVMVHVNGREPVRQSLDAGCHSIEHGFFMGMDNLRRLAASQAFWVPTACTMPGYAKHAGPGSREADIARRNLDHQLEQMHQARALGVKVAVGTDAGTIGVHHGRAVREEIKLLMDAGYSLPEAVQCATQHGAMLMGLPRAGVVAPGYRATLLALPGGPQAFPANLATPVWFMIDGRTVFDHRF
;
A
#
# COMPACT_ATOMS: atom_id res chain seq x y z
N MET A 1 1.91 19.58 -6.57
CA MET A 1 1.23 18.60 -7.47
C MET A 1 -0.08 18.14 -6.85
N ASP A 2 -1.11 17.98 -7.67
CA ASP A 2 -2.47 17.73 -7.17
C ASP A 2 -2.80 16.24 -6.86
N GLY A 3 -1.92 15.33 -7.17
CA GLY A 3 -2.12 13.89 -6.97
C GLY A 3 -2.99 13.20 -8.04
N ARG A 4 -3.35 13.87 -9.13
CA ARG A 4 -4.20 13.33 -10.22
C ARG A 4 -3.42 12.87 -11.46
N GLY A 5 -2.10 12.76 -11.37
CA GLY A 5 -1.26 12.42 -12.51
C GLY A 5 -1.15 13.54 -13.57
N ARG A 6 -1.61 14.73 -13.25
CA ARG A 6 -1.51 15.92 -14.10
C ARG A 6 -0.18 16.63 -13.86
N GLY A 7 0.13 17.63 -14.69
CA GLY A 7 1.38 18.39 -14.58
C GLY A 7 1.58 19.10 -13.24
N ILE A 8 2.75 19.67 -13.09
CA ILE A 8 3.16 20.46 -11.92
C ILE A 8 2.57 21.84 -12.05
N GLN A 9 2.03 22.39 -10.96
CA GLN A 9 1.63 23.79 -10.82
C GLN A 9 2.61 24.50 -9.89
N GLU A 10 3.06 25.67 -10.28
CA GLU A 10 3.95 26.51 -9.49
C GLU A 10 3.17 27.67 -8.84
N ASN A 11 3.70 28.22 -7.76
CA ASN A 11 3.17 29.39 -7.07
C ASN A 11 1.69 29.24 -6.69
N VAL A 12 1.35 28.14 -6.03
CA VAL A 12 -0.02 27.82 -5.63
C VAL A 12 -0.31 28.36 -4.23
N LEU A 13 -1.36 29.16 -4.09
CA LEU A 13 -1.92 29.55 -2.80
C LEU A 13 -3.02 28.56 -2.40
N LEU A 14 -2.93 28.02 -1.18
CA LEU A 14 -3.94 27.15 -0.59
C LEU A 14 -4.58 27.82 0.62
N GLU A 15 -5.92 27.89 0.62
CA GLU A 15 -6.69 28.25 1.80
C GLU A 15 -7.27 26.96 2.43
N ILE A 16 -7.05 26.81 3.74
CA ILE A 16 -7.50 25.64 4.48
C ILE A 16 -8.46 26.08 5.58
N ALA A 17 -9.66 25.50 5.59
CA ALA A 17 -10.65 25.72 6.61
C ALA A 17 -11.29 24.40 7.05
N GLN A 18 -11.51 24.24 8.35
CA GLN A 18 -12.17 23.06 8.95
C GLN A 18 -11.60 21.72 8.49
N GLY A 19 -10.26 21.66 8.32
CA GLY A 19 -9.56 20.43 7.90
C GLY A 19 -9.68 20.08 6.42
N ARG A 20 -10.18 21.00 5.60
CA ARG A 20 -10.35 20.86 4.14
C ARG A 20 -9.67 21.99 3.39
N ILE A 21 -9.27 21.69 2.15
CA ILE A 21 -8.84 22.71 1.20
C ILE A 21 -10.08 23.46 0.76
N TYR A 22 -10.14 24.75 1.07
CA TYR A 22 -11.23 25.64 0.69
C TYR A 22 -10.99 26.20 -0.72
N ARG A 23 -9.76 26.67 -0.99
CA ARG A 23 -9.34 27.28 -2.25
C ARG A 23 -7.95 26.79 -2.67
N CYS A 24 -7.72 26.74 -3.96
CA CYS A 24 -6.44 26.33 -4.55
C CYS A 24 -6.26 27.12 -5.86
N ASP A 25 -5.46 28.19 -5.82
CA ASP A 25 -5.24 29.08 -6.96
C ASP A 25 -3.78 29.01 -7.42
N ALA A 26 -3.59 28.87 -8.71
CA ALA A 26 -2.28 28.82 -9.37
C ALA A 26 -1.77 30.21 -9.80
N THR A 27 -2.48 31.30 -9.52
CA THR A 27 -2.06 32.67 -9.82
C THR A 27 -1.77 33.40 -8.52
N PRO A 28 -0.59 33.99 -8.35
CA PRO A 28 -0.37 34.96 -7.30
C PRO A 28 -1.19 36.22 -7.71
N GLY A 29 -2.43 36.24 -7.34
CA GLY A 29 -3.25 37.43 -7.41
C GLY A 29 -2.79 38.37 -6.33
N VAL A 30 -2.06 39.34 -6.70
CA VAL A 30 -2.00 40.78 -6.40
C VAL A 30 -2.37 41.29 -4.99
N ASP A 31 -2.95 40.55 -4.12
CA ASP A 31 -3.13 40.94 -2.72
C ASP A 31 -2.13 40.24 -1.85
N GLY A 32 -1.06 40.98 -1.49
CA GLY A 32 -0.01 40.56 -0.57
C GLY A 32 -0.52 40.23 0.82
N GLY A 33 -1.47 39.32 0.91
CA GLY A 33 -1.90 38.71 2.15
C GLY A 33 -0.73 37.91 2.73
N VAL A 34 -0.39 38.22 3.98
CA VAL A 34 0.61 37.41 4.75
C VAL A 34 0.08 36.02 4.82
N SER A 35 0.79 35.05 4.20
CA SER A 35 0.48 33.63 4.38
C SER A 35 0.88 33.20 5.79
N ASP A 36 0.01 32.45 6.47
CA ASP A 36 0.31 31.88 7.79
C ASP A 36 1.50 30.90 7.73
N LEU A 37 1.78 30.35 6.53
CA LEU A 37 2.80 29.35 6.28
C LEU A 37 3.39 29.53 4.88
N ASP A 38 4.69 29.83 4.80
CA ASP A 38 5.44 29.89 3.54
C ASP A 38 6.12 28.54 3.26
N LEU A 39 5.80 27.96 2.11
CA LEU A 39 6.36 26.71 1.58
C LEU A 39 6.90 26.90 0.14
N SER A 40 7.27 28.13 -0.24
CA SER A 40 7.70 28.48 -1.61
C SER A 40 8.91 27.68 -2.09
N ASP A 41 9.82 27.30 -1.17
CA ASP A 41 10.99 26.45 -1.46
C ASP A 41 10.70 24.94 -1.43
N CYS A 42 9.43 24.56 -1.35
CA CYS A 42 9.02 23.17 -1.20
C CYS A 42 8.14 22.69 -2.34
N MET A 43 8.28 21.41 -2.64
CA MET A 43 7.29 20.71 -3.45
C MET A 43 6.18 20.17 -2.55
N LEU A 44 4.93 20.62 -2.78
CA LEU A 44 3.77 20.16 -2.04
C LEU A 44 3.04 19.04 -2.79
N ILE A 45 2.74 17.96 -2.08
CA ILE A 45 1.96 16.80 -2.58
C ILE A 45 0.89 16.39 -1.55
N PRO A 46 -0.13 15.61 -1.95
CA PRO A 46 -1.00 14.97 -0.96
C PRO A 46 -0.21 14.05 -0.05
N GLY A 47 -0.67 13.83 1.19
CA GLY A 47 -0.11 12.82 2.07
C GLY A 47 -0.12 11.43 1.42
N LEU A 48 0.96 10.69 1.60
CA LEU A 48 1.19 9.38 0.97
C LEU A 48 0.28 8.31 1.56
N ILE A 49 0.01 7.27 0.77
CA ILE A 49 -0.79 6.10 1.15
C ILE A 49 -0.01 4.84 0.78
N ASP A 50 0.23 3.98 1.78
CA ASP A 50 0.82 2.65 1.57
C ASP A 50 -0.29 1.59 1.55
N SER A 51 -0.61 1.09 0.37
CA SER A 51 -1.77 0.22 0.14
C SER A 51 -1.53 -1.24 0.48
N HIS A 52 -0.33 -1.60 0.97
CA HIS A 52 -0.01 -2.97 1.39
C HIS A 52 1.11 -2.99 2.42
N VAL A 53 0.77 -3.24 3.67
CA VAL A 53 1.73 -3.40 4.79
C VAL A 53 1.34 -4.59 5.66
N HIS A 54 2.29 -5.02 6.50
CA HIS A 54 2.07 -5.94 7.60
C HIS A 54 2.58 -5.31 8.90
N LEU A 55 1.73 -4.52 9.56
CA LEU A 55 2.11 -3.71 10.73
C LEU A 55 2.62 -4.53 11.93
N PHE A 56 2.34 -5.83 11.98
CA PHE A 56 2.81 -6.70 13.05
C PHE A 56 4.27 -7.11 12.92
N MET A 57 4.88 -7.00 11.72
CA MET A 57 6.25 -7.42 11.43
C MET A 57 7.16 -6.24 11.12
N SER A 58 8.39 -6.30 11.63
CA SER A 58 9.47 -5.37 11.24
C SER A 58 10.13 -5.81 9.93
N GLY A 59 10.64 -4.86 9.16
CA GLY A 59 11.49 -5.14 7.99
C GLY A 59 12.92 -5.60 8.33
N THR A 60 13.18 -5.98 9.59
CA THR A 60 14.51 -6.43 10.02
C THR A 60 14.87 -7.79 9.43
N ALA A 61 16.17 -8.01 9.20
CA ALA A 61 16.73 -9.32 8.86
C ALA A 61 17.07 -10.17 10.12
N ASP A 62 16.97 -9.59 11.31
CA ASP A 62 17.23 -10.30 12.57
C ASP A 62 16.18 -11.38 12.79
N ALA A 63 16.63 -12.65 12.69
CA ALA A 63 15.77 -13.82 12.81
C ALA A 63 15.13 -13.94 14.20
N ALA A 64 15.85 -13.57 15.28
CA ALA A 64 15.33 -13.65 16.64
C ALA A 64 14.19 -12.65 16.86
N VAL A 65 14.35 -11.41 16.37
CA VAL A 65 13.29 -10.40 16.42
C VAL A 65 12.06 -10.86 15.64
N ARG A 66 12.24 -11.42 14.44
CA ARG A 66 11.13 -11.90 13.60
C ARG A 66 10.41 -13.06 14.23
N GLU A 67 11.15 -14.04 14.78
CA GLU A 67 10.58 -15.19 15.48
C GLU A 67 9.81 -14.74 16.72
N TRP A 68 10.37 -13.82 17.49
CA TRP A 68 9.67 -13.22 18.62
C TRP A 68 8.36 -12.55 18.20
N GLN A 69 8.35 -11.74 17.14
CA GLN A 69 7.14 -11.08 16.63
C GLN A 69 6.08 -12.07 16.16
N LEU A 70 6.47 -13.25 15.67
CA LEU A 70 5.54 -14.31 15.26
C LEU A 70 4.91 -15.08 16.43
N ASN A 71 5.44 -14.94 17.65
CA ASN A 71 4.98 -15.69 18.81
C ASN A 71 4.55 -14.79 19.99
N ALA A 72 4.84 -13.50 19.92
CA ALA A 72 4.59 -12.57 21.01
C ALA A 72 3.09 -12.36 21.25
N PRO A 73 2.66 -12.20 22.51
CA PRO A 73 1.28 -11.84 22.85
C PRO A 73 0.98 -10.38 22.47
N TYR A 74 -0.30 -10.02 22.50
CA TYR A 74 -0.77 -8.72 21.98
C TYR A 74 -0.08 -7.49 22.61
N ARG A 75 0.13 -7.45 23.94
CA ARG A 75 0.67 -6.25 24.60
C ARG A 75 2.01 -5.78 24.05
N PRO A 76 3.07 -6.63 23.96
CA PRO A 76 4.30 -6.21 23.30
C PRO A 76 4.12 -5.92 21.81
N MET A 77 3.22 -6.61 21.11
CA MET A 77 2.92 -6.35 19.71
C MET A 77 2.23 -5.01 19.48
N GLN A 78 1.46 -4.51 20.44
CA GLN A 78 0.91 -3.16 20.39
C GLN A 78 2.02 -2.11 20.24
N ALA A 79 3.09 -2.19 21.05
CA ALA A 79 4.22 -1.26 20.96
C ALA A 79 4.97 -1.36 19.61
N VAL A 80 5.06 -2.57 19.03
CA VAL A 80 5.61 -2.78 17.68
C VAL A 80 4.75 -2.06 16.62
N ILE A 81 3.44 -2.25 16.66
CA ILE A 81 2.50 -1.60 15.72
C ILE A 81 2.58 -0.07 15.86
N GLU A 82 2.59 0.47 17.07
CA GLU A 82 2.73 1.91 17.33
C GLU A 82 4.05 2.46 16.77
N LYS A 83 5.16 1.73 16.95
CA LYS A 83 6.47 2.08 16.37
C LYS A 83 6.40 2.13 14.85
N HIS A 84 5.80 1.14 14.21
CA HIS A 84 5.68 1.09 12.76
C HIS A 84 4.80 2.22 12.22
N LEU A 85 3.70 2.55 12.91
CA LEU A 85 2.86 3.70 12.54
C LEU A 85 3.60 5.03 12.70
N LYS A 86 4.44 5.20 13.73
CA LYS A 86 5.31 6.38 13.87
C LYS A 86 6.33 6.47 12.72
N GLN A 87 6.88 5.34 12.26
CA GLN A 87 7.77 5.30 11.09
C GLN A 87 7.04 5.70 9.80
N GLN A 88 5.81 5.22 9.60
CA GLN A 88 4.96 5.63 8.48
C GLN A 88 4.72 7.15 8.51
N LEU A 89 4.31 7.66 9.67
CA LEU A 89 4.01 9.08 9.86
C LEU A 89 5.20 9.98 9.58
N ALA A 90 6.40 9.61 10.08
CA ALA A 90 7.64 10.35 9.87
C ALA A 90 8.06 10.44 8.39
N CYS A 91 7.56 9.54 7.54
CA CYS A 91 7.78 9.54 6.10
C CYS A 91 6.61 10.16 5.30
N GLY A 92 5.69 10.87 5.95
CA GLY A 92 4.56 11.52 5.28
C GLY A 92 3.43 10.58 4.85
N VAL A 93 3.37 9.35 5.39
CA VAL A 93 2.28 8.41 5.10
C VAL A 93 1.10 8.69 6.01
N ALA A 94 -0.03 9.07 5.41
CA ALA A 94 -1.29 9.41 6.10
C ALA A 94 -2.23 8.22 6.29
N ALA A 95 -2.11 7.18 5.45
CA ALA A 95 -2.96 6.00 5.53
C ALA A 95 -2.20 4.74 5.10
N VAL A 96 -2.54 3.61 5.73
CA VAL A 96 -2.00 2.29 5.41
C VAL A 96 -3.11 1.25 5.31
N ARG A 97 -2.94 0.27 4.38
CA ARG A 97 -3.81 -0.91 4.27
C ARG A 97 -3.03 -2.14 4.70
N ASP A 98 -3.39 -2.67 5.86
CA ASP A 98 -2.74 -3.83 6.48
C ASP A 98 -3.27 -5.14 5.90
N GLY A 99 -2.38 -5.99 5.41
CA GLY A 99 -2.69 -7.29 4.79
C GLY A 99 -3.02 -8.40 5.78
N GLY A 100 -3.10 -8.08 7.06
CA GLY A 100 -3.45 -8.99 8.13
C GLY A 100 -2.26 -9.67 8.81
N ASP A 101 -2.55 -10.31 9.92
CA ASP A 101 -1.63 -11.10 10.71
C ASP A 101 -2.32 -12.36 11.27
N TYR A 102 -1.51 -13.36 11.64
CA TYR A 102 -2.00 -14.68 12.10
C TYR A 102 -2.88 -14.61 13.37
N ALA A 103 -2.63 -13.64 14.24
CA ALA A 103 -3.27 -13.50 15.55
C ALA A 103 -4.33 -12.39 15.60
N GLY A 104 -4.45 -11.56 14.56
CA GLY A 104 -5.34 -10.41 14.52
C GLY A 104 -4.88 -9.26 15.43
N HIS A 105 -3.56 -9.10 15.62
CA HIS A 105 -2.99 -8.05 16.47
C HIS A 105 -3.36 -6.65 16.00
N VAL A 106 -3.29 -6.39 14.67
CA VAL A 106 -3.62 -5.07 14.11
C VAL A 106 -5.11 -4.78 14.25
N LEU A 107 -5.97 -5.77 14.06
CA LEU A 107 -7.41 -5.63 14.30
C LEU A 107 -7.70 -5.31 15.77
N ARG A 108 -7.08 -6.04 16.69
CA ARG A 108 -7.21 -5.78 18.13
C ARG A 108 -6.71 -4.40 18.50
N PHE A 109 -5.60 -3.96 17.91
CA PHE A 109 -5.05 -2.61 18.10
C PHE A 109 -6.07 -1.52 17.71
N GLN A 110 -6.76 -1.66 16.59
CA GLN A 110 -7.82 -0.73 16.21
C GLN A 110 -9.00 -0.74 17.19
N GLN A 111 -9.41 -1.93 17.66
CA GLN A 111 -10.58 -2.10 18.55
C GLN A 111 -10.33 -1.64 19.97
N THR A 112 -9.10 -1.68 20.46
CA THR A 112 -8.74 -1.28 21.83
C THR A 112 -8.41 0.20 21.97
N ARG A 113 -8.48 0.98 20.90
CA ARG A 113 -8.26 2.43 20.94
C ARG A 113 -9.39 3.13 21.68
N PRO A 114 -9.10 4.18 22.46
CA PRO A 114 -10.14 4.96 23.12
C PRO A 114 -11.15 5.51 22.09
N PRO A 115 -12.45 5.50 22.43
CA PRO A 115 -13.48 6.12 21.60
C PRO A 115 -13.11 7.58 21.29
N GLY A 116 -13.24 8.00 20.01
CA GLY A 116 -12.94 9.36 19.59
C GLY A 116 -11.45 9.65 19.34
N SER A 117 -10.52 8.76 19.71
CA SER A 117 -9.13 8.90 19.34
C SER A 117 -8.97 8.70 17.83
N ARG A 118 -8.49 9.74 17.13
CA ARG A 118 -8.12 9.61 15.72
C ARG A 118 -6.63 9.28 15.63
N PRO A 119 -6.24 8.16 15.01
CA PRO A 119 -4.83 7.92 14.69
C PRO A 119 -4.33 9.00 13.74
N ALA A 120 -3.10 9.44 13.93
CA ALA A 120 -2.47 10.30 12.94
C ALA A 120 -2.40 9.57 11.58
N VAL A 121 -2.07 8.27 11.56
CA VAL A 121 -2.15 7.42 10.35
C VAL A 121 -3.47 6.65 10.36
N THR A 122 -4.26 6.78 9.28
CA THR A 122 -5.45 5.95 9.07
C THR A 122 -5.02 4.51 8.78
N VAL A 123 -5.56 3.54 9.51
CA VAL A 123 -5.28 2.11 9.32
C VAL A 123 -6.55 1.41 8.84
N HIS A 124 -6.48 0.72 7.69
CA HIS A 124 -7.45 -0.29 7.28
C HIS A 124 -6.83 -1.67 7.47
N THR A 125 -7.50 -2.59 8.14
CA THR A 125 -6.98 -3.93 8.40
C THR A 125 -7.88 -5.03 7.86
N ALA A 126 -7.24 -6.12 7.41
CA ALA A 126 -7.90 -7.37 7.05
C ALA A 126 -8.14 -8.28 8.27
N GLY A 127 -7.56 -7.95 9.43
CA GLY A 127 -7.53 -8.86 10.58
C GLY A 127 -6.70 -10.10 10.26
N ARG A 128 -7.34 -11.24 10.01
CA ARG A 128 -6.69 -12.48 9.58
C ARG A 128 -7.08 -12.82 8.15
N ALA A 129 -6.09 -13.02 7.29
CA ALA A 129 -6.32 -13.43 5.89
C ALA A 129 -6.94 -14.84 5.80
N TRP A 130 -7.58 -15.14 4.68
CA TRP A 130 -8.07 -16.47 4.34
C TRP A 130 -7.10 -17.19 3.41
N ARG A 131 -6.75 -18.43 3.71
CA ARG A 131 -5.88 -19.30 2.92
C ARG A 131 -6.40 -20.74 2.90
N CYS A 132 -5.96 -21.53 1.96
CA CYS A 132 -6.25 -22.96 1.97
C CYS A 132 -5.39 -23.68 3.03
N ALA A 133 -5.96 -24.68 3.72
CA ALA A 133 -5.25 -25.49 4.69
C ALA A 133 -4.03 -26.18 4.04
N GLY A 134 -2.91 -26.24 4.75
CA GLY A 134 -1.66 -26.82 4.22
C GLY A 134 -0.93 -25.99 3.17
N ARG A 135 -1.49 -24.85 2.72
CA ARG A 135 -0.88 -23.96 1.70
C ARG A 135 -0.23 -22.74 2.35
N TYR A 136 0.42 -21.91 1.51
CA TYR A 136 1.07 -20.66 1.93
C TYR A 136 0.08 -19.66 2.59
N GLY A 137 0.59 -18.80 3.48
CA GLY A 137 -0.15 -17.71 4.13
C GLY A 137 -0.38 -17.87 5.63
N ARG A 138 0.26 -18.89 6.28
CA ARG A 138 0.10 -19.13 7.73
C ARG A 138 0.49 -17.93 8.60
N LEU A 139 1.47 -17.14 8.15
CA LEU A 139 1.95 -15.96 8.89
C LEU A 139 0.91 -14.84 8.98
N ILE A 140 -0.01 -14.77 8.03
CA ILE A 140 -0.97 -13.68 7.90
C ILE A 140 -2.42 -14.12 8.05
N GLY A 141 -2.68 -15.43 8.09
CA GLY A 141 -4.06 -15.88 8.04
C GLY A 141 -4.31 -17.32 8.48
N ARG A 142 -5.56 -17.68 8.36
CA ARG A 142 -6.14 -18.97 8.79
C ARG A 142 -6.89 -19.64 7.62
N PRO A 143 -7.06 -20.95 7.64
CA PRO A 143 -8.00 -21.61 6.73
C PRO A 143 -9.46 -21.37 7.18
N PRO A 144 -10.44 -21.57 6.29
CA PRO A 144 -11.83 -21.81 6.68
C PRO A 144 -11.92 -22.94 7.74
N GLY A 145 -12.96 -22.95 8.54
CA GLY A 145 -13.22 -24.02 9.49
C GLY A 145 -13.36 -25.38 8.81
N ASN A 146 -13.23 -26.47 9.57
CA ASN A 146 -13.35 -27.82 9.02
C ASN A 146 -14.69 -28.00 8.28
N GLY A 147 -14.62 -28.43 7.02
CA GLY A 147 -15.80 -28.62 6.17
C GLY A 147 -16.46 -27.33 5.66
N GLN A 148 -15.91 -26.17 5.96
CA GLN A 148 -16.44 -24.91 5.45
C GLN A 148 -15.80 -24.50 4.13
N HIS A 149 -16.60 -24.06 3.17
CA HIS A 149 -16.12 -23.32 2.00
C HIS A 149 -15.75 -21.88 2.36
N LEU A 150 -14.80 -21.30 1.61
CA LEU A 150 -14.30 -19.94 1.81
C LEU A 150 -15.43 -18.90 1.89
N ALA A 151 -16.41 -18.98 1.00
CA ALA A 151 -17.55 -18.06 0.97
C ALA A 151 -18.38 -18.09 2.26
N GLN A 152 -18.60 -19.30 2.82
CA GLN A 152 -19.28 -19.45 4.10
C GLN A 152 -18.46 -18.85 5.24
N ALA A 153 -17.15 -19.14 5.28
CA ALA A 153 -16.24 -18.59 6.30
C ALA A 153 -16.20 -17.05 6.25
N VAL A 154 -16.14 -16.44 5.06
CA VAL A 154 -16.22 -14.99 4.89
C VAL A 154 -17.55 -14.44 5.38
N ARG A 155 -18.67 -15.10 5.05
CA ARG A 155 -20.03 -14.66 5.41
C ARG A 155 -20.26 -14.65 6.93
N VAL A 156 -19.80 -15.69 7.63
CA VAL A 156 -20.03 -15.83 9.07
C VAL A 156 -18.95 -15.16 9.93
N ASN A 157 -17.91 -14.58 9.30
CA ASN A 157 -16.85 -13.89 10.02
C ASN A 157 -17.39 -12.64 10.71
N GLN A 158 -17.38 -12.63 12.04
CA GLN A 158 -17.84 -11.51 12.84
C GLN A 158 -16.74 -10.47 13.14
N GLU A 159 -15.52 -10.69 12.67
CA GLU A 159 -14.43 -9.72 12.82
C GLU A 159 -14.79 -8.42 12.08
N ARG A 160 -14.69 -7.29 12.78
CA ARG A 160 -14.95 -5.95 12.20
C ARG A 160 -13.74 -5.48 11.41
N VAL A 161 -13.50 -6.11 10.27
CA VAL A 161 -12.40 -5.77 9.35
C VAL A 161 -12.85 -4.76 8.29
N ASP A 162 -11.90 -3.99 7.77
CA ASP A 162 -12.17 -2.98 6.73
C ASP A 162 -12.25 -3.61 5.33
N HIS A 163 -11.55 -4.72 5.12
CA HIS A 163 -11.54 -5.47 3.86
C HIS A 163 -11.24 -6.95 4.13
N VAL A 164 -11.50 -7.79 3.14
CA VAL A 164 -11.19 -9.22 3.18
C VAL A 164 -9.86 -9.46 2.47
N LYS A 165 -8.90 -10.13 3.13
CA LYS A 165 -7.66 -10.62 2.48
C LYS A 165 -7.78 -12.09 2.18
N ILE A 166 -7.44 -12.46 0.94
CA ILE A 166 -7.36 -13.86 0.47
C ILE A 166 -5.94 -14.12 -0.05
N VAL A 167 -5.42 -15.31 0.20
CA VAL A 167 -4.16 -15.81 -0.37
C VAL A 167 -4.52 -16.85 -1.41
N ASN A 168 -4.30 -16.54 -2.70
CA ASN A 168 -4.69 -17.43 -3.80
C ASN A 168 -3.51 -18.06 -4.56
N SER A 169 -2.28 -17.83 -4.14
CA SER A 169 -1.08 -18.49 -4.68
C SER A 169 -0.03 -18.74 -3.61
N GLY A 170 1.10 -19.33 -3.98
CA GLY A 170 2.31 -19.30 -3.16
C GLY A 170 3.11 -18.02 -3.35
N LEU A 171 4.27 -17.96 -2.69
CA LEU A 171 5.24 -16.89 -2.87
C LEU A 171 5.89 -16.95 -4.25
N ASN A 172 6.35 -15.79 -4.70
CA ASN A 172 7.34 -15.71 -5.77
C ASN A 172 8.64 -16.40 -5.33
N SER A 173 9.16 -17.30 -6.16
CA SER A 173 10.31 -18.13 -5.79
C SER A 173 11.62 -17.33 -5.86
N LEU A 174 12.44 -17.42 -4.81
CA LEU A 174 13.83 -16.97 -4.80
C LEU A 174 14.83 -18.11 -5.12
N LYS A 175 14.36 -19.34 -5.33
CA LYS A 175 15.18 -20.51 -5.69
C LYS A 175 15.12 -20.86 -7.16
N THR A 176 14.03 -20.51 -7.83
CA THR A 176 13.78 -20.81 -9.25
C THR A 176 13.05 -19.65 -9.89
N TYR A 177 13.71 -18.99 -10.84
CA TYR A 177 13.13 -17.88 -11.59
C TYR A 177 11.89 -18.32 -12.38
N GLY A 178 10.82 -17.51 -12.33
CA GLY A 178 9.59 -17.77 -13.07
C GLY A 178 8.76 -18.95 -12.60
N LYS A 179 9.07 -19.53 -11.43
CA LYS A 179 8.27 -20.63 -10.89
C LYS A 179 6.91 -20.14 -10.43
N GLU A 180 5.86 -20.60 -11.09
CA GLU A 180 4.48 -20.37 -10.71
C GLU A 180 3.94 -21.44 -9.76
N THR A 181 2.90 -21.12 -9.00
CA THR A 181 2.19 -22.04 -8.12
C THR A 181 0.72 -22.09 -8.51
N ALA A 182 0.07 -23.25 -8.35
CA ALA A 182 -1.36 -23.38 -8.60
C ALA A 182 -2.18 -22.48 -7.65
N PRO A 183 -3.38 -22.04 -8.08
CA PRO A 183 -4.34 -21.37 -7.21
C PRO A 183 -4.62 -22.16 -5.94
N GLN A 184 -4.95 -21.45 -4.85
CA GLN A 184 -5.32 -22.10 -3.59
C GLN A 184 -6.79 -22.50 -3.54
N PHE A 185 -7.64 -21.73 -4.20
CA PHE A 185 -9.09 -21.95 -4.25
C PHE A 185 -9.56 -22.11 -5.70
N PRO A 186 -10.58 -22.93 -5.97
CA PRO A 186 -11.26 -22.97 -7.27
C PRO A 186 -11.90 -21.60 -7.60
N LEU A 187 -12.04 -21.28 -8.89
CA LEU A 187 -12.61 -20.02 -9.35
C LEU A 187 -14.00 -19.76 -8.76
N ASP A 188 -14.87 -20.76 -8.74
CA ASP A 188 -16.25 -20.60 -8.27
C ASP A 188 -16.31 -20.33 -6.76
N GLU A 189 -15.43 -20.97 -5.99
CA GLU A 189 -15.32 -20.71 -4.55
C GLU A 189 -14.79 -19.30 -4.28
N LEU A 190 -13.79 -18.87 -5.05
CA LEU A 190 -13.24 -17.51 -4.94
C LEU A 190 -14.29 -16.47 -5.32
N ARG A 191 -15.05 -16.70 -6.40
CA ARG A 191 -16.16 -15.82 -6.83
C ARG A 191 -17.25 -15.71 -5.77
N ALA A 192 -17.65 -16.84 -5.18
CA ALA A 192 -18.63 -16.85 -4.10
C ALA A 192 -18.13 -16.11 -2.86
N ALA A 193 -16.83 -16.18 -2.55
CA ALA A 193 -16.23 -15.43 -1.44
C ALA A 193 -16.19 -13.92 -1.70
N VAL A 194 -15.89 -13.50 -2.94
CA VAL A 194 -15.96 -12.09 -3.34
C VAL A 194 -17.40 -11.56 -3.21
N GLN A 195 -18.41 -12.33 -3.63
CA GLN A 195 -19.82 -11.98 -3.45
C GLN A 195 -20.20 -11.88 -1.97
N ALA A 196 -19.74 -12.83 -1.14
CA ALA A 196 -19.99 -12.78 0.31
C ALA A 196 -19.36 -11.53 0.97
N ALA A 197 -18.17 -11.11 0.54
CA ALA A 197 -17.53 -9.87 0.97
C ALA A 197 -18.32 -8.64 0.51
N ALA A 198 -18.81 -8.62 -0.73
CA ALA A 198 -19.60 -7.53 -1.29
C ALA A 198 -20.93 -7.31 -0.52
N HIS A 199 -21.62 -8.37 -0.11
CA HIS A 199 -22.80 -8.27 0.77
C HIS A 199 -22.51 -7.57 2.11
N GLN A 200 -21.26 -7.66 2.58
CA GLN A 200 -20.78 -6.96 3.77
C GLN A 200 -20.17 -5.59 3.45
N LYS A 201 -20.29 -5.11 2.20
CA LYS A 201 -19.68 -3.87 1.69
C LYS A 201 -18.16 -3.84 1.86
N ARG A 202 -17.50 -5.00 1.80
CA ARG A 202 -16.05 -5.15 1.95
C ARG A 202 -15.40 -5.46 0.61
N ARG A 203 -14.28 -4.79 0.33
CA ARG A 203 -13.44 -5.08 -0.83
C ARG A 203 -12.57 -6.30 -0.56
N VAL A 204 -12.15 -6.99 -1.62
CA VAL A 204 -11.26 -8.15 -1.54
C VAL A 204 -9.87 -7.78 -2.04
N MET A 205 -8.89 -7.96 -1.17
CA MET A 205 -7.46 -7.87 -1.41
C MET A 205 -6.90 -9.28 -1.61
N VAL A 206 -6.22 -9.58 -2.72
CA VAL A 206 -5.73 -10.93 -2.98
C VAL A 206 -4.22 -10.99 -3.18
N HIS A 207 -3.52 -11.76 -2.33
CA HIS A 207 -2.13 -12.16 -2.58
C HIS A 207 -2.11 -13.19 -3.71
N VAL A 208 -1.47 -12.87 -4.83
CA VAL A 208 -1.48 -13.73 -6.00
C VAL A 208 -0.31 -13.46 -6.93
N ASN A 209 0.31 -14.54 -7.44
CA ASN A 209 1.38 -14.54 -8.42
C ASN A 209 1.10 -15.60 -9.48
N GLY A 210 1.66 -15.43 -10.68
CA GLY A 210 1.51 -16.36 -11.80
C GLY A 210 0.26 -16.08 -12.65
N ARG A 211 0.27 -16.63 -13.84
CA ARG A 211 -0.76 -16.35 -14.85
C ARG A 211 -2.13 -16.84 -14.45
N GLU A 212 -2.24 -18.11 -14.09
CA GLU A 212 -3.53 -18.74 -13.80
C GLU A 212 -4.17 -18.24 -12.50
N PRO A 213 -3.43 -18.11 -11.35
CA PRO A 213 -4.04 -17.56 -10.14
C PRO A 213 -4.49 -16.11 -10.29
N VAL A 214 -3.75 -15.27 -11.04
CA VAL A 214 -4.13 -13.87 -11.30
C VAL A 214 -5.38 -13.83 -12.19
N ARG A 215 -5.42 -14.63 -13.28
CA ARG A 215 -6.61 -14.73 -14.14
C ARG A 215 -7.85 -15.07 -13.32
N GLN A 216 -7.79 -16.10 -12.50
CA GLN A 216 -8.91 -16.51 -11.64
C GLN A 216 -9.33 -15.41 -10.66
N SER A 217 -8.37 -14.70 -10.07
CA SER A 217 -8.66 -13.62 -9.12
C SER A 217 -9.37 -12.44 -9.80
N LEU A 218 -8.99 -12.12 -11.03
CA LEU A 218 -9.67 -11.10 -11.84
C LEU A 218 -11.07 -11.58 -12.28
N ASP A 219 -11.20 -12.81 -12.75
CA ASP A 219 -12.47 -13.39 -13.18
C ASP A 219 -13.44 -13.59 -11.99
N ALA A 220 -12.93 -13.73 -10.77
CA ALA A 220 -13.74 -13.74 -9.55
C ALA A 220 -14.19 -12.36 -9.09
N GLY A 221 -13.61 -11.27 -9.62
CA GLY A 221 -13.95 -9.91 -9.26
C GLY A 221 -13.21 -9.38 -8.02
N CYS A 222 -12.00 -9.86 -7.73
CA CYS A 222 -11.16 -9.30 -6.68
C CYS A 222 -10.84 -7.83 -6.95
N HIS A 223 -10.81 -7.00 -5.91
CA HIS A 223 -10.69 -5.55 -6.05
C HIS A 223 -9.25 -5.07 -6.17
N SER A 224 -8.27 -5.85 -5.66
CA SER A 224 -6.86 -5.58 -5.89
C SER A 224 -6.05 -6.85 -5.97
N ILE A 225 -5.10 -6.82 -6.90
CA ILE A 225 -4.09 -7.86 -7.14
C ILE A 225 -2.81 -7.40 -6.46
N GLU A 226 -2.39 -8.14 -5.44
CA GLU A 226 -1.16 -7.85 -4.71
C GLU A 226 -0.02 -8.68 -5.30
N HIS A 227 1.15 -8.07 -5.45
CA HIS A 227 2.35 -8.61 -6.07
C HIS A 227 2.20 -8.82 -7.58
N GLY A 228 1.47 -9.82 -8.02
CA GLY A 228 1.21 -10.07 -9.45
C GLY A 228 2.47 -10.43 -10.25
N PHE A 229 3.51 -11.01 -9.61
CA PHE A 229 4.70 -11.45 -10.35
C PHE A 229 4.31 -12.49 -11.40
N PHE A 230 4.88 -12.36 -12.59
CA PHE A 230 4.65 -13.27 -13.72
C PHE A 230 3.19 -13.42 -14.16
N MET A 231 2.37 -12.37 -14.00
CA MET A 231 0.97 -12.45 -14.40
C MET A 231 0.75 -12.49 -15.93
N GLY A 232 1.69 -11.93 -16.71
CA GLY A 232 1.66 -11.91 -18.16
C GLY A 232 0.73 -10.86 -18.78
N MET A 233 0.94 -10.60 -20.08
CA MET A 233 0.27 -9.52 -20.82
C MET A 233 -1.25 -9.64 -20.83
N ASP A 234 -1.79 -10.85 -20.94
CA ASP A 234 -3.24 -11.03 -21.00
C ASP A 234 -3.94 -10.61 -19.69
N ASN A 235 -3.30 -10.87 -18.54
CA ASN A 235 -3.83 -10.40 -17.27
C ASN A 235 -3.64 -8.89 -17.07
N LEU A 236 -2.59 -8.29 -17.63
CA LEU A 236 -2.44 -6.83 -17.66
C LEU A 236 -3.56 -6.18 -18.47
N ARG A 237 -3.94 -6.74 -19.64
CA ARG A 237 -5.09 -6.28 -20.42
C ARG A 237 -6.41 -6.45 -19.68
N ARG A 238 -6.62 -7.57 -18.97
CA ARG A 238 -7.79 -7.79 -18.11
C ARG A 238 -7.85 -6.78 -16.97
N LEU A 239 -6.72 -6.49 -16.31
CA LEU A 239 -6.61 -5.45 -15.29
C LEU A 239 -7.01 -4.08 -15.84
N ALA A 240 -6.46 -3.69 -16.99
CA ALA A 240 -6.79 -2.42 -17.65
C ALA A 240 -8.29 -2.28 -17.98
N ALA A 241 -8.93 -3.39 -18.38
CA ALA A 241 -10.36 -3.44 -18.66
C ALA A 241 -11.24 -3.54 -17.40
N SER A 242 -10.66 -3.70 -16.22
CA SER A 242 -11.38 -3.90 -14.96
C SER A 242 -11.40 -2.66 -14.08
N GLN A 243 -12.10 -2.73 -12.94
CA GLN A 243 -12.01 -1.73 -11.87
C GLN A 243 -10.98 -2.10 -10.79
N ALA A 244 -10.30 -3.22 -10.94
CA ALA A 244 -9.31 -3.68 -9.98
C ALA A 244 -8.04 -2.81 -10.03
N PHE A 245 -7.36 -2.75 -8.89
CA PHE A 245 -6.06 -2.11 -8.77
C PHE A 245 -4.95 -3.17 -8.78
N TRP A 246 -3.78 -2.82 -9.26
CA TRP A 246 -2.57 -3.57 -9.05
C TRP A 246 -1.69 -2.90 -7.99
N VAL A 247 -1.18 -3.69 -7.04
CA VAL A 247 -0.25 -3.26 -5.98
C VAL A 247 1.02 -4.09 -6.12
N PRO A 248 2.05 -3.61 -6.88
CA PRO A 248 3.17 -4.43 -7.32
C PRO A 248 4.08 -4.91 -6.21
N THR A 249 4.27 -4.12 -5.14
CA THR A 249 5.21 -4.39 -4.03
C THR A 249 6.62 -4.75 -4.51
N ALA A 250 7.10 -4.09 -5.56
CA ALA A 250 8.33 -4.40 -6.25
C ALA A 250 9.57 -4.25 -5.34
N CYS A 251 9.49 -3.31 -4.35
CA CYS A 251 10.57 -3.05 -3.39
C CYS A 251 10.91 -4.24 -2.48
N THR A 252 10.09 -5.30 -2.46
CA THR A 252 10.42 -6.56 -1.77
C THR A 252 11.63 -7.26 -2.39
N MET A 253 11.83 -7.15 -3.70
CA MET A 253 12.93 -7.84 -4.39
C MET A 253 14.32 -7.27 -4.05
N PRO A 254 14.55 -5.94 -4.04
CA PRO A 254 15.79 -5.36 -3.50
C PRO A 254 16.05 -5.74 -2.05
N GLY A 255 15.02 -5.78 -1.21
CA GLY A 255 15.11 -6.23 0.18
C GLY A 255 15.65 -7.66 0.29
N TYR A 256 15.08 -8.59 -0.47
CA TYR A 256 15.53 -9.99 -0.53
C TYR A 256 16.94 -10.12 -1.10
N ALA A 257 17.26 -9.41 -2.20
CA ALA A 257 18.59 -9.45 -2.80
C ALA A 257 19.69 -9.01 -1.81
N LYS A 258 19.43 -7.94 -1.07
CA LYS A 258 20.33 -7.44 -0.03
C LYS A 258 20.50 -8.44 1.12
N HIS A 259 19.41 -9.07 1.56
CA HIS A 259 19.44 -10.05 2.65
C HIS A 259 20.19 -11.33 2.25
N ALA A 260 19.96 -11.83 1.04
CA ALA A 260 20.61 -13.03 0.54
C ALA A 260 22.14 -12.85 0.33
N GLY A 261 22.59 -11.60 0.21
CA GLY A 261 23.99 -11.23 0.04
C GLY A 261 24.46 -11.24 -1.42
N PRO A 262 25.50 -10.45 -1.73
CA PRO A 262 26.02 -10.33 -3.09
C PRO A 262 26.58 -11.67 -3.57
N GLY A 263 26.33 -11.99 -4.86
CA GLY A 263 26.82 -13.22 -5.50
C GLY A 263 26.02 -14.50 -5.21
N SER A 264 25.04 -14.46 -4.28
CA SER A 264 24.18 -15.60 -4.04
C SER A 264 23.17 -15.80 -5.19
N ARG A 265 22.76 -17.08 -5.38
CA ARG A 265 21.74 -17.44 -6.39
C ARG A 265 20.40 -16.78 -6.09
N GLU A 266 20.03 -16.67 -4.82
CA GLU A 266 18.80 -16.03 -4.36
C GLU A 266 18.81 -14.55 -4.68
N ALA A 267 19.94 -13.86 -4.49
CA ALA A 267 20.08 -12.45 -4.86
C ALA A 267 20.00 -12.23 -6.38
N ASP A 268 20.57 -13.14 -7.19
CA ASP A 268 20.44 -13.10 -8.64
C ASP A 268 18.98 -13.27 -9.08
N ILE A 269 18.30 -14.27 -8.54
CA ILE A 269 16.88 -14.52 -8.85
C ILE A 269 16.01 -13.35 -8.39
N ALA A 270 16.27 -12.75 -7.23
CA ALA A 270 15.55 -11.57 -6.78
C ALA A 270 15.72 -10.38 -7.74
N ARG A 271 16.92 -10.12 -8.24
CA ARG A 271 17.17 -9.08 -9.26
C ARG A 271 16.39 -9.37 -10.55
N ARG A 272 16.47 -10.57 -11.08
CA ARG A 272 15.74 -10.98 -12.29
C ARG A 272 14.22 -10.91 -12.12
N ASN A 273 13.72 -11.23 -10.94
CA ASN A 273 12.30 -11.05 -10.60
C ASN A 273 11.91 -9.56 -10.59
N LEU A 274 12.79 -8.69 -10.08
CA LEU A 274 12.59 -7.24 -10.11
C LEU A 274 12.55 -6.73 -11.56
N ASP A 275 13.54 -7.11 -12.39
CA ASP A 275 13.61 -6.66 -13.78
C ASP A 275 12.34 -7.04 -14.55
N HIS A 276 11.86 -8.28 -14.35
CA HIS A 276 10.59 -8.74 -14.93
C HIS A 276 9.38 -7.93 -14.39
N GLN A 277 9.37 -7.60 -13.09
CA GLN A 277 8.28 -6.83 -12.49
C GLN A 277 8.26 -5.39 -13.02
N LEU A 278 9.42 -4.76 -13.17
CA LEU A 278 9.55 -3.42 -13.77
C LEU A 278 9.04 -3.40 -15.21
N GLU A 279 9.36 -4.42 -16.01
CA GLU A 279 8.82 -4.57 -17.37
C GLU A 279 7.29 -4.71 -17.36
N GLN A 280 6.72 -5.52 -16.45
CA GLN A 280 5.26 -5.59 -16.30
C GLN A 280 4.66 -4.25 -15.88
N MET A 281 5.33 -3.48 -14.98
CA MET A 281 4.88 -2.15 -14.56
C MET A 281 4.92 -1.16 -15.74
N HIS A 282 5.96 -1.20 -16.57
CA HIS A 282 6.04 -0.41 -17.79
C HIS A 282 4.86 -0.70 -18.75
N GLN A 283 4.59 -1.98 -18.99
CA GLN A 283 3.47 -2.42 -19.84
C GLN A 283 2.10 -2.03 -19.22
N ALA A 284 1.95 -2.15 -17.90
CA ALA A 284 0.75 -1.75 -17.18
C ALA A 284 0.46 -0.25 -17.34
N ARG A 285 1.50 0.61 -17.25
CA ARG A 285 1.38 2.04 -17.50
C ARG A 285 0.86 2.31 -18.92
N ALA A 286 1.45 1.68 -19.93
CA ALA A 286 1.04 1.84 -21.33
C ALA A 286 -0.41 1.41 -21.58
N LEU A 287 -0.91 0.42 -20.83
CA LEU A 287 -2.29 -0.07 -20.91
C LEU A 287 -3.27 0.73 -20.03
N GLY A 288 -2.83 1.69 -19.22
CA GLY A 288 -3.68 2.45 -18.32
C GLY A 288 -4.17 1.66 -17.11
N VAL A 289 -3.45 0.63 -16.67
CA VAL A 289 -3.77 -0.12 -15.44
C VAL A 289 -3.71 0.80 -14.24
N LYS A 290 -4.69 0.73 -13.36
CA LYS A 290 -4.69 1.47 -12.09
C LYS A 290 -3.71 0.82 -11.11
N VAL A 291 -2.54 1.43 -10.96
CA VAL A 291 -1.51 0.98 -10.00
C VAL A 291 -1.59 1.82 -8.73
N ALA A 292 -1.58 1.18 -7.56
CA ALA A 292 -1.45 1.86 -6.27
C ALA A 292 -0.15 1.43 -5.59
N VAL A 293 0.54 2.40 -4.96
CA VAL A 293 1.74 2.11 -4.15
C VAL A 293 1.35 1.26 -2.95
N GLY A 294 2.08 0.17 -2.76
CA GLY A 294 2.07 -0.66 -1.59
C GLY A 294 3.41 -1.37 -1.47
N THR A 295 3.93 -1.48 -0.26
CA THR A 295 5.33 -1.85 -0.04
C THR A 295 5.53 -3.29 0.42
N ASP A 296 4.50 -3.92 0.99
CA ASP A 296 4.64 -5.16 1.76
C ASP A 296 5.62 -5.00 2.95
N ALA A 297 5.63 -3.77 3.55
CA ALA A 297 6.47 -3.46 4.70
C ALA A 297 6.19 -4.42 5.86
N GLY A 298 7.26 -4.91 6.49
CA GLY A 298 7.26 -6.06 7.37
C GLY A 298 7.93 -7.29 6.75
N THR A 299 8.05 -7.33 5.41
CA THR A 299 8.92 -8.27 4.70
C THR A 299 10.39 -7.93 4.96
N ILE A 300 11.28 -8.94 4.93
CA ILE A 300 12.73 -8.75 5.17
C ILE A 300 13.29 -7.68 4.24
N GLY A 301 13.95 -6.68 4.82
CA GLY A 301 14.55 -5.56 4.11
C GLY A 301 13.56 -4.44 3.73
N VAL A 302 12.26 -4.61 3.98
CA VAL A 302 11.21 -3.63 3.64
C VAL A 302 10.73 -2.93 4.90
N HIS A 303 11.20 -1.71 5.12
CA HIS A 303 10.95 -0.95 6.35
C HIS A 303 9.74 -0.02 6.22
N HIS A 304 8.89 0.01 7.25
CA HIS A 304 7.73 0.89 7.30
C HIS A 304 8.11 2.36 7.05
N GLY A 305 7.31 3.05 6.24
CA GLY A 305 7.52 4.42 5.82
C GLY A 305 8.60 4.57 4.74
N ARG A 306 9.83 4.15 4.99
CA ARG A 306 10.95 4.31 4.05
C ARG A 306 10.72 3.57 2.73
N ALA A 307 10.11 2.40 2.75
CA ALA A 307 9.87 1.59 1.56
C ALA A 307 8.93 2.25 0.54
N VAL A 308 8.08 3.20 0.97
CA VAL A 308 7.21 3.96 0.06
C VAL A 308 8.03 4.74 -0.96
N ARG A 309 9.13 5.37 -0.53
CA ARG A 309 10.06 6.06 -1.44
C ARG A 309 10.71 5.08 -2.43
N GLU A 310 11.07 3.90 -1.96
CA GLU A 310 11.68 2.86 -2.80
C GLU A 310 10.69 2.37 -3.86
N GLU A 311 9.43 2.11 -3.49
CA GLU A 311 8.38 1.70 -4.44
C GLU A 311 8.06 2.81 -5.44
N ILE A 312 7.99 4.09 -5.01
CA ILE A 312 7.84 5.24 -5.91
C ILE A 312 9.00 5.34 -6.89
N LYS A 313 10.25 5.16 -6.43
CA LYS A 313 11.42 5.13 -7.31
C LYS A 313 11.30 4.04 -8.37
N LEU A 314 10.91 2.83 -7.97
CA LEU A 314 10.74 1.70 -8.91
C LEU A 314 9.62 1.94 -9.93
N LEU A 315 8.54 2.64 -9.57
CA LEU A 315 7.55 3.11 -10.54
C LEU A 315 8.18 4.04 -11.57
N MET A 316 9.01 5.01 -11.12
CA MET A 316 9.71 5.92 -12.04
C MET A 316 10.74 5.17 -12.91
N ASP A 317 11.47 4.21 -12.36
CA ASP A 317 12.38 3.33 -13.11
C ASP A 317 11.62 2.50 -14.19
N ALA A 318 10.35 2.16 -13.92
CA ALA A 318 9.44 1.53 -14.87
C ALA A 318 8.79 2.51 -15.87
N GLY A 319 9.20 3.79 -15.88
CA GLY A 319 8.79 4.80 -16.86
C GLY A 319 7.58 5.66 -16.44
N TYR A 320 7.07 5.54 -15.22
CA TYR A 320 6.05 6.47 -14.71
C TYR A 320 6.64 7.85 -14.55
N SER A 321 5.97 8.88 -15.05
CA SER A 321 6.34 10.26 -14.78
C SER A 321 6.15 10.58 -13.29
N LEU A 322 6.80 11.65 -12.82
CA LEU A 322 6.67 12.09 -11.43
C LEU A 322 5.19 12.31 -11.02
N PRO A 323 4.34 13.01 -11.80
CA PRO A 323 2.93 13.16 -11.45
C PRO A 323 2.17 11.83 -11.37
N GLU A 324 2.45 10.87 -12.28
CA GLU A 324 1.84 9.54 -12.25
C GLU A 324 2.28 8.72 -11.03
N ALA A 325 3.56 8.79 -10.66
CA ALA A 325 4.07 8.11 -9.48
C ALA A 325 3.45 8.67 -8.18
N VAL A 326 3.28 9.99 -8.08
CA VAL A 326 2.55 10.62 -6.98
C VAL A 326 1.08 10.21 -6.98
N GLN A 327 0.42 10.14 -8.12
CA GLN A 327 -0.96 9.65 -8.23
C GLN A 327 -1.11 8.21 -7.70
N CYS A 328 -0.18 7.33 -8.05
CA CYS A 328 -0.14 5.94 -7.55
C CYS A 328 0.02 5.88 -6.02
N ALA A 329 0.81 6.82 -5.45
CA ALA A 329 1.10 6.88 -4.03
C ALA A 329 0.05 7.65 -3.19
N THR A 330 -0.95 8.25 -3.83
CA THR A 330 -1.92 9.14 -3.16
C THR A 330 -3.35 8.85 -3.59
N GLN A 331 -3.81 9.36 -4.75
CA GLN A 331 -5.19 9.22 -5.22
C GLN A 331 -5.59 7.76 -5.41
N HIS A 332 -4.75 6.95 -6.07
CA HIS A 332 -5.07 5.54 -6.31
C HIS A 332 -5.16 4.75 -5.01
N GLY A 333 -4.26 5.00 -4.05
CA GLY A 333 -4.36 4.43 -2.70
C GLY A 333 -5.66 4.83 -2.00
N ALA A 334 -6.04 6.12 -2.05
CA ALA A 334 -7.30 6.62 -1.48
C ALA A 334 -8.53 5.96 -2.12
N MET A 335 -8.55 5.84 -3.44
CA MET A 335 -9.62 5.16 -4.18
C MET A 335 -9.70 3.68 -3.80
N LEU A 336 -8.55 2.99 -3.73
CA LEU A 336 -8.46 1.58 -3.37
C LEU A 336 -8.96 1.33 -1.94
N MET A 337 -8.58 2.18 -1.00
CA MET A 337 -9.05 2.09 0.40
C MET A 337 -10.47 2.63 0.60
N GLY A 338 -11.07 3.31 -0.38
CA GLY A 338 -12.39 3.92 -0.24
C GLY A 338 -12.39 5.12 0.70
N LEU A 339 -11.28 5.87 0.76
CA LEU A 339 -11.16 7.08 1.59
C LEU A 339 -11.79 8.28 0.85
N PRO A 340 -12.91 8.82 1.35
CA PRO A 340 -13.58 9.89 0.65
C PRO A 340 -12.78 11.19 0.70
N ARG A 341 -12.68 11.87 -0.46
CA ARG A 341 -12.01 13.17 -0.59
C ARG A 341 -10.60 13.21 -0.01
N ALA A 342 -9.82 12.14 -0.20
CA ALA A 342 -8.41 12.01 0.19
C ALA A 342 -7.50 11.82 -1.03
N GLY A 343 -6.20 12.01 -0.86
CA GLY A 343 -5.17 11.75 -1.88
C GLY A 343 -5.12 12.75 -3.04
N VAL A 344 -5.79 13.89 -2.91
CA VAL A 344 -5.83 14.96 -3.94
C VAL A 344 -5.76 16.31 -3.29
N VAL A 345 -4.99 17.25 -3.88
CA VAL A 345 -4.97 18.67 -3.54
C VAL A 345 -5.99 19.39 -4.43
N ALA A 346 -7.19 19.61 -3.92
CA ALA A 346 -8.26 20.34 -4.62
C ALA A 346 -9.31 20.84 -3.62
N PRO A 347 -10.09 21.88 -3.98
CA PRO A 347 -11.18 22.37 -3.14
C PRO A 347 -12.14 21.25 -2.73
N GLY A 348 -12.53 21.26 -1.45
CA GLY A 348 -13.41 20.27 -0.83
C GLY A 348 -12.73 18.96 -0.40
N TYR A 349 -11.47 18.72 -0.79
CA TYR A 349 -10.69 17.57 -0.32
C TYR A 349 -10.12 17.81 1.07
N ARG A 350 -9.75 16.73 1.76
CA ARG A 350 -9.10 16.77 3.07
C ARG A 350 -7.75 17.46 2.94
N ALA A 351 -7.45 18.38 3.85
CA ALA A 351 -6.16 19.05 3.90
C ALA A 351 -5.13 18.13 4.55
N THR A 352 -4.71 17.10 3.79
CA THR A 352 -3.66 16.15 4.15
C THR A 352 -2.54 16.33 3.15
N LEU A 353 -1.50 17.05 3.56
CA LEU A 353 -0.50 17.67 2.69
C LEU A 353 0.90 17.40 3.20
N LEU A 354 1.82 17.05 2.31
CA LEU A 354 3.23 16.79 2.59
C LEU A 354 4.09 17.77 1.81
N ALA A 355 4.96 18.52 2.50
CA ALA A 355 5.96 19.38 1.89
C ALA A 355 7.34 18.71 1.90
N LEU A 356 7.95 18.67 0.73
CA LEU A 356 9.26 18.08 0.47
C LEU A 356 10.23 19.23 0.10
N PRO A 357 11.49 19.21 0.62
CA PRO A 357 12.43 20.28 0.33
C PRO A 357 12.84 20.27 -1.14
N GLY A 358 12.99 21.47 -1.72
CA GLY A 358 13.38 21.65 -3.12
C GLY A 358 12.28 21.35 -4.12
N GLY A 359 12.67 21.42 -5.40
CA GLY A 359 11.74 21.27 -6.53
C GLY A 359 11.57 19.84 -7.03
N PRO A 360 10.82 19.69 -8.12
CA PRO A 360 10.51 18.39 -8.73
C PRO A 360 11.73 17.56 -9.13
N GLN A 361 12.85 18.19 -9.45
CA GLN A 361 14.10 17.51 -9.82
C GLN A 361 14.76 16.75 -8.67
N ALA A 362 14.41 17.09 -7.40
CA ALA A 362 14.90 16.38 -6.24
C ALA A 362 14.08 15.12 -5.91
N PHE A 363 12.94 14.91 -6.57
CA PHE A 363 12.07 13.76 -6.34
C PHE A 363 12.59 12.50 -7.06
N PRO A 364 12.53 11.30 -6.46
CA PRO A 364 11.94 10.97 -5.16
C PRO A 364 12.94 11.02 -3.98
N ALA A 365 14.15 11.53 -4.19
CA ALA A 365 15.18 11.55 -3.14
C ALA A 365 14.76 12.38 -1.92
N ASN A 366 14.09 13.53 -2.15
CA ASN A 366 13.61 14.44 -1.10
C ASN A 366 12.49 13.85 -0.21
N LEU A 367 11.87 12.74 -0.60
CA LEU A 367 11.00 11.93 0.28
C LEU A 367 11.73 11.36 1.51
N ALA A 368 13.07 11.37 1.51
CA ALA A 368 13.85 10.94 2.67
C ALA A 368 13.76 11.91 3.84
N THR A 369 13.54 13.18 3.57
CA THR A 369 13.60 14.29 4.53
C THR A 369 12.41 15.24 4.35
N PRO A 370 11.16 14.78 4.56
CA PRO A 370 10.02 15.68 4.48
C PRO A 370 10.15 16.76 5.56
N VAL A 371 9.84 18.00 5.20
CA VAL A 371 10.04 19.16 6.09
C VAL A 371 8.78 19.57 6.81
N TRP A 372 7.61 19.28 6.25
CA TRP A 372 6.35 19.61 6.88
C TRP A 372 5.25 18.63 6.47
N PHE A 373 4.38 18.30 7.41
CA PHE A 373 3.27 17.39 7.18
C PHE A 373 2.03 17.82 7.94
N MET A 374 0.90 17.84 7.23
CA MET A 374 -0.42 18.15 7.76
C MET A 374 -1.38 16.99 7.48
N ILE A 375 -2.22 16.65 8.47
CA ILE A 375 -3.32 15.70 8.32
C ILE A 375 -4.61 16.36 8.78
N ASP A 376 -5.61 16.40 7.90
CA ASP A 376 -6.93 16.98 8.17
C ASP A 376 -6.86 18.42 8.74
N GLY A 377 -5.97 19.24 8.19
CA GLY A 377 -5.78 20.63 8.59
C GLY A 377 -4.98 20.82 9.89
N ARG A 378 -4.40 19.76 10.44
CA ARG A 378 -3.56 19.83 11.65
C ARG A 378 -2.12 19.48 11.31
N THR A 379 -1.18 20.38 11.64
CA THR A 379 0.26 20.11 11.48
C THR A 379 0.67 18.96 12.40
N VAL A 380 1.31 17.96 11.81
CA VAL A 380 1.84 16.76 12.48
C VAL A 380 3.29 16.98 12.87
N PHE A 381 4.08 17.48 11.94
CA PHE A 381 5.45 17.94 12.20
C PHE A 381 5.81 19.12 11.29
N ASP A 382 6.77 19.92 11.77
CA ASP A 382 7.40 21.03 11.07
C ASP A 382 8.90 21.03 11.39
N HIS A 383 9.73 20.74 10.40
CA HIS A 383 11.18 20.61 10.48
C HIS A 383 11.89 21.67 9.65
N ARG A 384 11.24 22.80 9.37
CA ARG A 384 11.81 23.90 8.56
C ARG A 384 12.79 24.77 9.34
N PHE A 385 12.81 24.62 10.67
CA PHE A 385 13.63 25.39 11.61
C PHE A 385 14.52 24.50 12.45
#